data_2e2c67c3582bd1993e8d0a4820015465
#
_entry.id   2e2c67c3582bd1993e8d0a4820015465
#
_cell.length_a   1.000
_cell.length_b   1.000
_cell.length_c   1.000
_cell.angle_alpha   90.00
_cell.angle_beta   90.00
_cell.angle_gamma   90.00
#
_symmetry.space_group_name_H-M   'P 1'
#
loop_
_entity.id
_entity.type
_entity.pdbx_description
1 polymer ?
#
loop_
_entity_poly.entity_id
_entity_poly.type
_entity_poly.pdbx_seq_one_letter_code
_entity_poly.pdbx_strand_id
1 'polypeptide(L)'
;MSNLYVYLIRSRNKDNKNIPNFKQRVKTILEYKENEDKVIEAFKNFAAKGVPGEQTRLYRSVNSRNEEKIREEFTIRLLRDKPSMTQLNRTLASVALQVQNRDESKWLFDFDVDNEEKVEDFIDDIYFYSELDNHELHKTPHGYAIIVPHRFDTRELMEKWKDYDITLKKDDLLFLDMITNK
;
A
#
# COMPACT_ATOMS: atom_id res chain seq x y z
N MET A 1 9.35 -16.19 -11.15
CA MET A 1 9.66 -14.76 -11.41
C MET A 1 9.55 -14.03 -10.10
N SER A 2 10.51 -13.20 -9.75
CA SER A 2 10.44 -12.44 -8.51
C SER A 2 9.52 -11.25 -8.66
N ASN A 3 8.56 -11.10 -7.75
CA ASN A 3 7.57 -10.02 -7.78
C ASN A 3 8.19 -8.72 -7.25
N LEU A 4 8.21 -7.69 -8.08
CA LEU A 4 8.69 -6.35 -7.75
C LEU A 4 7.55 -5.53 -7.11
N TYR A 5 7.82 -4.86 -5.99
CA TYR A 5 6.85 -4.02 -5.29
C TYR A 5 7.40 -2.63 -4.97
N VAL A 6 6.50 -1.68 -4.82
CA VAL A 6 6.80 -0.38 -4.22
C VAL A 6 6.47 -0.44 -2.74
N TYR A 7 7.47 -0.15 -1.90
CA TYR A 7 7.31 0.00 -0.47
C TYR A 7 7.37 1.47 -0.09
N LEU A 8 6.49 1.88 0.81
CA LEU A 8 6.40 3.25 1.30
C LEU A 8 6.56 3.26 2.83
N ILE A 9 7.62 3.89 3.30
CA ILE A 9 7.83 4.19 4.72
C ILE A 9 7.38 5.62 4.95
N ARG A 10 6.47 5.83 5.90
CA ARG A 10 5.88 7.16 6.08
C ARG A 10 5.54 7.47 7.53
N SER A 11 6.05 8.61 8.02
CA SER A 11 5.59 9.25 9.24
C SER A 11 4.69 10.43 8.87
N ARG A 12 3.38 10.30 9.11
CA ARG A 12 2.37 11.27 8.66
C ARG A 12 2.06 12.29 9.74
N ASN A 13 1.75 13.52 9.34
CA ASN A 13 1.28 14.55 10.27
C ASN A 13 0.04 14.11 11.06
N LYS A 14 -0.90 13.40 10.41
CA LYS A 14 -2.15 12.96 11.07
C LYS A 14 -1.94 11.94 12.18
N ASP A 15 -0.88 11.13 12.10
CA ASP A 15 -0.54 10.11 13.11
C ASP A 15 0.33 10.70 14.24
N ASN A 16 0.94 11.87 14.02
CA ASN A 16 1.93 12.51 14.91
C ASN A 16 1.47 13.90 15.38
N LYS A 17 0.15 14.09 15.54
CA LYS A 17 -0.43 15.39 15.94
C LYS A 17 0.04 15.89 17.30
N ASN A 18 0.43 14.97 18.20
CA ASN A 18 0.88 15.28 19.54
C ASN A 18 2.35 15.74 19.60
N ILE A 19 3.07 15.69 18.47
CA ILE A 19 4.47 16.11 18.40
C ILE A 19 4.51 17.56 17.88
N PRO A 20 4.99 18.53 18.71
CA PRO A 20 5.06 19.93 18.30
C PRO A 20 5.96 20.11 17.06
N ASN A 21 5.49 20.92 16.10
CA ASN A 21 6.21 21.23 14.86
C ASN A 21 6.66 20.00 14.05
N PHE A 22 5.95 18.89 14.16
CA PHE A 22 6.26 17.67 13.42
C PHE A 22 6.28 17.92 11.92
N LYS A 23 7.31 17.40 11.24
CA LYS A 23 7.42 17.43 9.78
C LYS A 23 7.33 16.01 9.23
N GLN A 24 6.35 15.79 8.37
CA GLN A 24 6.16 14.50 7.70
C GLN A 24 7.45 14.04 7.01
N ARG A 25 7.79 12.76 7.20
CA ARG A 25 8.93 12.10 6.56
C ARG A 25 8.43 10.96 5.69
N VAL A 26 9.05 10.77 4.53
CA VAL A 26 8.68 9.73 3.56
C VAL A 26 9.94 9.14 2.93
N LYS A 27 9.96 7.83 2.79
CA LYS A 27 10.94 7.09 1.99
C LYS A 27 10.22 6.06 1.14
N THR A 28 10.52 6.03 -0.15
CA THR A 28 10.00 5.02 -1.09
C THR A 28 11.14 4.10 -1.51
N ILE A 29 10.86 2.79 -1.58
CA ILE A 29 11.78 1.74 -1.96
C ILE A 29 11.10 0.91 -3.04
N LEU A 30 11.78 0.64 -4.15
CA LEU A 30 11.38 -0.33 -5.15
C LEU A 30 12.24 -1.57 -4.93
N GLU A 31 11.63 -2.70 -4.55
CA GLU A 31 12.36 -3.90 -4.18
C GLU A 31 11.55 -5.16 -4.49
N TYR A 32 12.25 -6.26 -4.72
CA TYR A 32 11.66 -7.58 -4.91
C TYR A 32 11.17 -8.17 -3.59
N LYS A 33 10.11 -8.99 -3.65
CA LYS A 33 9.51 -9.62 -2.47
C LYS A 33 10.49 -10.47 -1.68
N GLU A 34 11.38 -11.19 -2.33
CA GLU A 34 12.42 -12.00 -1.69
C GLU A 34 13.43 -11.20 -0.86
N ASN A 35 13.54 -9.90 -1.11
CA ASN A 35 14.40 -8.98 -0.37
C ASN A 35 13.62 -8.14 0.67
N GLU A 36 12.40 -8.53 1.05
CA GLU A 36 11.58 -7.76 2.00
C GLU A 36 12.28 -7.53 3.34
N ASP A 37 13.17 -8.43 3.75
CA ASP A 37 13.98 -8.25 4.96
C ASP A 37 14.83 -6.96 4.93
N LYS A 38 15.38 -6.60 3.77
CA LYS A 38 16.12 -5.34 3.59
C LYS A 38 15.21 -4.12 3.73
N VAL A 39 13.96 -4.25 3.29
CA VAL A 39 12.95 -3.19 3.45
C VAL A 39 12.58 -3.02 4.92
N ILE A 40 12.39 -4.13 5.64
CA ILE A 40 12.10 -4.13 7.08
C ILE A 40 13.25 -3.49 7.86
N GLU A 41 14.50 -3.81 7.52
CA GLU A 41 15.68 -3.16 8.11
C GLU A 41 15.70 -1.66 7.83
N ALA A 42 15.45 -1.27 6.57
CA ALA A 42 15.36 0.14 6.17
C ALA A 42 14.23 0.88 6.90
N PHE A 43 13.11 0.21 7.17
CA PHE A 43 11.98 0.73 7.95
C PHE A 43 12.37 0.98 9.41
N LYS A 44 13.00 -0.01 10.07
CA LYS A 44 13.51 0.13 11.45
C LYS A 44 14.52 1.29 11.55
N ASN A 45 15.46 1.37 10.61
CA ASN A 45 16.46 2.43 10.55
C ASN A 45 15.85 3.81 10.28
N PHE A 46 14.76 3.88 9.50
CA PHE A 46 14.02 5.13 9.26
C PHE A 46 13.27 5.56 10.52
N ALA A 47 12.57 4.64 11.19
CA ALA A 47 11.86 4.92 12.44
C ALA A 47 12.83 5.39 13.53
N ALA A 48 13.95 4.71 13.74
CA ALA A 48 14.96 5.04 14.74
C ALA A 48 15.55 6.47 14.61
N LYS A 49 15.49 7.05 13.41
CA LYS A 49 15.90 8.46 13.15
C LYS A 49 14.80 9.48 13.44
N GLY A 50 13.65 9.03 13.91
CA GLY A 50 12.54 9.88 14.31
C GLY A 50 12.69 10.45 15.70
N VAL A 51 11.75 11.32 16.08
CA VAL A 51 11.67 11.87 17.43
C VAL A 51 10.90 10.92 18.37
N PRO A 52 11.11 11.00 19.69
CA PRO A 52 10.34 10.20 20.64
C PRO A 52 8.82 10.37 20.45
N GLY A 53 8.09 9.26 20.49
CA GLY A 53 6.65 9.21 20.25
C GLY A 53 6.23 9.23 18.78
N GLU A 54 7.16 9.38 17.83
CA GLU A 54 6.86 9.38 16.41
C GLU A 54 6.35 8.02 15.92
N GLN A 55 5.19 8.02 15.26
CA GLN A 55 4.63 6.85 14.61
C GLN A 55 5.05 6.81 13.13
N THR A 56 5.67 5.72 12.75
CA THR A 56 6.10 5.43 11.37
C THR A 56 5.41 4.17 10.88
N ARG A 57 4.84 4.20 9.68
CA ARG A 57 4.15 3.08 9.05
C ARG A 57 4.90 2.59 7.82
N LEU A 58 4.86 1.28 7.61
CA LEU A 58 5.34 0.60 6.41
C LEU A 58 4.15 0.13 5.58
N TYR A 59 4.20 0.41 4.28
CA TYR A 59 3.22 -0.04 3.29
C TYR A 59 3.92 -0.72 2.12
N ARG A 60 3.18 -1.56 1.40
CA ARG A 60 3.58 -2.17 0.13
C ARG A 60 2.47 -1.97 -0.90
N SER A 61 2.80 -1.78 -2.18
CA SER A 61 1.78 -1.80 -3.23
C SER A 61 1.03 -3.14 -3.24
N VAL A 62 -0.29 -3.10 -3.38
CA VAL A 62 -1.14 -4.31 -3.45
C VAL A 62 -0.75 -5.16 -4.66
N ASN A 63 -0.58 -4.51 -5.80
CA ASN A 63 -0.17 -5.16 -7.03
C ASN A 63 1.35 -5.15 -7.20
N SER A 64 1.91 -6.25 -7.70
CA SER A 64 3.28 -6.29 -8.19
C SER A 64 3.45 -5.39 -9.42
N ARG A 65 4.69 -4.99 -9.67
CA ARG A 65 5.05 -4.00 -10.68
C ARG A 65 5.87 -4.63 -11.81
N ASN A 66 5.53 -4.26 -13.03
CA ASN A 66 6.21 -4.73 -14.23
C ASN A 66 7.52 -3.98 -14.44
N GLU A 67 8.63 -4.67 -14.24
CA GLU A 67 9.96 -4.06 -14.33
C GLU A 67 10.27 -3.51 -15.71
N GLU A 68 9.89 -4.23 -16.77
CA GLU A 68 10.18 -3.80 -18.16
C GLU A 68 9.43 -2.51 -18.49
N LYS A 69 8.13 -2.45 -18.18
CA LYS A 69 7.32 -1.24 -18.39
C LYS A 69 7.85 -0.05 -17.59
N ILE A 70 8.25 -0.29 -16.34
CA ILE A 70 8.84 0.75 -15.49
C ILE A 70 10.13 1.26 -16.12
N ARG A 71 11.00 0.36 -16.59
CA ARG A 71 12.28 0.71 -17.20
C ARG A 71 12.09 1.56 -18.45
N GLU A 72 11.17 1.15 -19.33
CA GLU A 72 10.84 1.89 -20.55
C GLU A 72 10.31 3.29 -20.23
N GLU A 73 9.28 3.38 -19.39
CA GLU A 73 8.66 4.66 -19.04
C GLU A 73 9.61 5.57 -18.27
N PHE A 74 10.41 5.03 -17.36
CA PHE A 74 11.40 5.79 -16.62
C PHE A 74 12.48 6.38 -17.57
N THR A 75 12.93 5.58 -18.56
CA THR A 75 13.87 6.04 -19.58
C THR A 75 13.28 7.21 -20.40
N ILE A 76 12.02 7.08 -20.83
CA ILE A 76 11.31 8.16 -21.57
C ILE A 76 11.24 9.41 -20.69
N ARG A 77 10.90 9.30 -19.42
CA ARG A 77 10.85 10.44 -18.49
C ARG A 77 12.20 11.09 -18.26
N LEU A 78 13.27 10.31 -18.15
CA LEU A 78 14.61 10.85 -18.01
C LEU A 78 15.00 11.73 -19.20
N LEU A 79 14.66 11.28 -20.40
CA LEU A 79 14.97 12.01 -21.65
C LEU A 79 14.08 13.26 -21.84
N ARG A 80 12.79 13.14 -21.55
CA ARG A 80 11.80 14.20 -21.76
C ARG A 80 11.83 15.28 -20.69
N ASP A 81 11.74 14.85 -19.42
CA ASP A 81 11.51 15.75 -18.28
C ASP A 81 12.81 16.18 -17.60
N LYS A 82 13.92 15.49 -17.88
CA LYS A 82 15.27 15.76 -17.36
C LYS A 82 15.28 16.08 -15.85
N PRO A 83 14.72 15.20 -15.00
CA PRO A 83 14.66 15.44 -13.58
C PRO A 83 16.07 15.63 -13.00
N SER A 84 16.19 16.44 -11.93
CA SER A 84 17.47 16.59 -11.24
C SER A 84 17.92 15.26 -10.63
N MET A 85 19.23 15.05 -10.49
CA MET A 85 19.81 13.81 -9.92
C MET A 85 19.27 13.50 -8.53
N THR A 86 18.92 14.53 -7.74
CA THR A 86 18.32 14.36 -6.39
C THR A 86 16.87 13.88 -6.42
N GLN A 87 16.20 13.93 -7.57
CA GLN A 87 14.79 13.54 -7.75
C GLN A 87 14.63 12.18 -8.41
N LEU A 88 15.69 11.52 -8.86
CA LEU A 88 15.62 10.26 -9.63
C LEU A 88 14.85 9.17 -8.90
N ASN A 89 15.14 8.93 -7.63
CA ASN A 89 14.43 7.91 -6.84
C ASN A 89 12.93 8.21 -6.71
N ARG A 90 12.57 9.48 -6.55
CA ARG A 90 11.16 9.91 -6.49
C ARG A 90 10.47 9.74 -7.84
N THR A 91 11.16 10.06 -8.93
CA THR A 91 10.66 9.89 -10.29
C THR A 91 10.44 8.40 -10.60
N LEU A 92 11.41 7.54 -10.27
CA LEU A 92 11.30 6.08 -10.44
C LEU A 92 10.10 5.53 -9.66
N ALA A 93 9.96 5.89 -8.38
CA ALA A 93 8.82 5.47 -7.55
C ALA A 93 7.47 5.95 -8.11
N SER A 94 7.43 7.20 -8.63
CA SER A 94 6.23 7.75 -9.26
C SER A 94 5.85 7.00 -10.54
N VAL A 95 6.82 6.58 -11.34
CA VAL A 95 6.59 5.74 -12.54
C VAL A 95 6.10 4.36 -12.10
N ALA A 96 6.76 3.73 -11.14
CA ALA A 96 6.40 2.40 -10.67
C ALA A 96 4.98 2.31 -10.10
N LEU A 97 4.47 3.39 -9.50
CA LEU A 97 3.11 3.45 -8.93
C LEU A 97 2.02 3.73 -9.97
N GLN A 98 2.36 3.95 -11.23
CA GLN A 98 1.33 4.14 -12.27
C GLN A 98 0.60 2.84 -12.58
N VAL A 99 -0.71 2.93 -12.79
CA VAL A 99 -1.61 1.77 -12.97
C VAL A 99 -1.19 0.89 -14.15
N GLN A 100 -0.70 1.47 -15.25
CA GLN A 100 -0.23 0.72 -16.42
C GLN A 100 1.03 -0.12 -16.15
N ASN A 101 1.77 0.20 -15.08
CA ASN A 101 3.01 -0.49 -14.70
C ASN A 101 2.81 -1.61 -13.68
N ARG A 102 1.57 -2.01 -13.42
CA ARG A 102 1.25 -3.19 -12.60
C ARG A 102 1.25 -4.47 -13.44
N ASP A 103 1.60 -5.59 -12.81
CA ASP A 103 1.49 -6.94 -13.38
C ASP A 103 0.16 -7.61 -13.06
N GLU A 104 -0.44 -7.27 -11.92
CA GLU A 104 -1.67 -7.87 -11.41
C GLU A 104 -2.81 -6.84 -11.36
N SER A 105 -4.03 -7.31 -11.16
CA SER A 105 -5.22 -6.46 -11.04
C SER A 105 -6.00 -6.75 -9.75
N LYS A 106 -5.28 -7.05 -8.69
CA LYS A 106 -5.85 -7.22 -7.35
C LYS A 106 -6.52 -5.94 -6.87
N TRP A 107 -7.61 -6.10 -6.15
CA TRP A 107 -8.30 -5.02 -5.47
C TRP A 107 -8.19 -5.16 -3.97
N LEU A 108 -8.20 -4.04 -3.26
CA LEU A 108 -8.17 -3.93 -1.81
C LEU A 108 -9.49 -3.35 -1.32
N PHE A 109 -10.17 -4.04 -0.42
CA PHE A 109 -11.20 -3.44 0.42
C PHE A 109 -10.56 -3.02 1.75
N ASP A 110 -10.57 -1.72 2.03
CA ASP A 110 -10.17 -1.13 3.30
C ASP A 110 -11.40 -1.12 4.19
N PHE A 111 -11.41 -2.00 5.18
CA PHE A 111 -12.55 -2.25 6.06
C PHE A 111 -12.22 -1.66 7.43
N ASP A 112 -12.54 -0.38 7.63
CA ASP A 112 -12.22 0.38 8.85
C ASP A 112 -13.25 0.09 9.97
N VAL A 113 -13.53 -1.21 10.21
CA VAL A 113 -14.37 -1.72 11.30
C VAL A 113 -13.62 -2.81 12.04
N ASP A 114 -13.34 -2.62 13.33
CA ASP A 114 -12.63 -3.59 14.16
C ASP A 114 -13.60 -4.61 14.77
N ASN A 115 -14.18 -5.45 13.91
CA ASN A 115 -15.13 -6.51 14.28
C ASN A 115 -14.93 -7.72 13.36
N GLU A 116 -14.40 -8.81 13.90
CA GLU A 116 -14.09 -10.04 13.14
C GLU A 116 -15.33 -10.68 12.51
N GLU A 117 -16.46 -10.76 13.23
CA GLU A 117 -17.70 -11.33 12.70
C GLU A 117 -18.19 -10.56 11.47
N LYS A 118 -18.10 -9.22 11.50
CA LYS A 118 -18.48 -8.39 10.36
C LYS A 118 -17.52 -8.52 9.17
N VAL A 119 -16.25 -8.76 9.42
CA VAL A 119 -15.27 -9.04 8.36
C VAL A 119 -15.57 -10.39 7.69
N GLU A 120 -15.90 -11.42 8.48
CA GLU A 120 -16.29 -12.72 7.95
C GLU A 120 -17.58 -12.61 7.12
N ASP A 121 -18.61 -11.94 7.64
CA ASP A 121 -19.86 -11.66 6.91
C ASP A 121 -19.57 -10.96 5.55
N PHE A 122 -18.66 -9.97 5.55
CA PHE A 122 -18.29 -9.24 4.34
C PHE A 122 -17.52 -10.10 3.34
N ILE A 123 -16.64 -10.99 3.82
CA ILE A 123 -15.91 -11.95 2.98
C ILE A 123 -16.86 -12.96 2.34
N ASP A 124 -17.83 -13.46 3.09
CA ASP A 124 -18.87 -14.36 2.57
C ASP A 124 -19.69 -13.66 1.47
N ASP A 125 -20.02 -12.40 1.66
CA ASP A 125 -20.69 -11.61 0.63
C ASP A 125 -19.80 -11.35 -0.60
N ILE A 126 -18.50 -11.11 -0.42
CA ILE A 126 -17.56 -11.06 -1.55
C ILE A 126 -17.66 -12.34 -2.38
N TYR A 127 -17.61 -13.51 -1.75
CA TYR A 127 -17.72 -14.79 -2.45
C TYR A 127 -19.06 -14.95 -3.15
N PHE A 128 -20.14 -14.56 -2.50
CA PHE A 128 -21.48 -14.62 -3.07
C PHE A 128 -21.62 -13.75 -4.35
N TYR A 129 -21.10 -12.52 -4.33
CA TYR A 129 -21.24 -11.59 -5.46
C TYR A 129 -20.18 -11.74 -6.55
N SER A 130 -19.04 -12.39 -6.27
CA SER A 130 -17.89 -12.39 -7.17
C SER A 130 -17.54 -13.75 -7.77
N GLU A 131 -18.12 -14.85 -7.27
CA GLU A 131 -17.71 -16.23 -7.58
C GLU A 131 -16.21 -16.51 -7.28
N LEU A 132 -15.57 -15.65 -6.45
CA LEU A 132 -14.20 -15.85 -5.99
C LEU A 132 -14.18 -16.95 -4.92
N ASP A 133 -13.05 -17.63 -4.78
CA ASP A 133 -12.81 -18.69 -3.82
C ASP A 133 -11.61 -18.41 -2.89
N ASN A 134 -10.96 -17.27 -3.07
CA ASN A 134 -9.79 -16.91 -2.27
C ASN A 134 -9.67 -15.39 -2.04
N HIS A 135 -9.00 -15.05 -0.97
CA HIS A 135 -8.63 -13.68 -0.60
C HIS A 135 -7.38 -13.68 0.26
N GLU A 136 -6.76 -12.52 0.44
CA GLU A 136 -5.76 -12.28 1.49
C GLU A 136 -6.36 -11.35 2.54
N LEU A 137 -6.27 -11.70 3.83
CA LEU A 137 -6.76 -10.89 4.96
C LEU A 137 -5.58 -10.37 5.78
N HIS A 138 -5.55 -9.06 6.00
CA HIS A 138 -4.52 -8.40 6.80
C HIS A 138 -5.16 -7.50 7.87
N LYS A 139 -4.68 -7.61 9.12
CA LYS A 139 -5.07 -6.69 10.18
C LYS A 139 -4.45 -5.31 9.94
N THR A 140 -5.22 -4.26 10.13
CA THR A 140 -4.77 -2.86 10.09
C THR A 140 -4.96 -2.20 11.46
N PRO A 141 -4.43 -1.00 11.72
CA PRO A 141 -4.63 -0.32 12.99
C PRO A 141 -6.10 0.02 13.33
N HIS A 142 -6.99 0.06 12.35
CA HIS A 142 -8.40 0.47 12.52
C HIS A 142 -9.41 -0.57 12.06
N GLY A 143 -8.96 -1.71 11.55
CA GLY A 143 -9.81 -2.75 11.01
C GLY A 143 -9.02 -3.77 10.21
N TYR A 144 -9.42 -3.98 8.96
CA TYR A 144 -8.84 -5.03 8.11
C TYR A 144 -8.66 -4.53 6.67
N ALA A 145 -7.70 -5.13 5.99
CA ALA A 145 -7.52 -5.02 4.56
C ALA A 145 -7.79 -6.38 3.91
N ILE A 146 -8.75 -6.45 3.00
CA ILE A 146 -9.14 -7.66 2.28
C ILE A 146 -8.69 -7.50 0.84
N ILE A 147 -7.80 -8.38 0.36
CA ILE A 147 -7.30 -8.34 -1.01
C ILE A 147 -7.95 -9.46 -1.80
N VAL A 148 -8.56 -9.11 -2.91
CA VAL A 148 -9.15 -10.05 -3.87
C VAL A 148 -8.30 -10.14 -5.14
N PRO A 149 -8.20 -11.34 -5.77
CA PRO A 149 -7.24 -11.60 -6.85
C PRO A 149 -7.54 -10.84 -8.14
N HIS A 150 -8.80 -10.48 -8.37
CA HIS A 150 -9.21 -9.76 -9.57
C HIS A 150 -10.50 -8.97 -9.34
N ARG A 151 -10.84 -8.13 -10.33
CA ARG A 151 -12.03 -7.28 -10.34
C ARG A 151 -13.32 -8.09 -10.55
N PHE A 152 -14.40 -7.60 -9.97
CA PHE A 152 -15.77 -8.06 -10.18
C PHE A 152 -16.77 -6.89 -10.09
N ASP A 153 -18.05 -7.13 -10.34
CA ASP A 153 -19.07 -6.08 -10.13
C ASP A 153 -19.38 -5.92 -8.64
N THR A 154 -18.97 -4.80 -8.07
CA THR A 154 -19.08 -4.53 -6.63
C THR A 154 -20.29 -3.68 -6.26
N ARG A 155 -21.17 -3.31 -7.21
CA ARG A 155 -22.28 -2.36 -6.96
C ARG A 155 -23.25 -2.84 -5.90
N GLU A 156 -23.71 -4.08 -5.99
CA GLU A 156 -24.65 -4.67 -5.03
C GLU A 156 -23.99 -4.90 -3.67
N LEU A 157 -22.74 -5.41 -3.66
CA LEU A 157 -21.97 -5.56 -2.44
C LEU A 157 -21.81 -4.23 -1.69
N MET A 158 -21.36 -3.20 -2.39
CA MET A 158 -21.13 -1.88 -1.77
C MET A 158 -22.42 -1.19 -1.35
N GLU A 159 -23.54 -1.41 -2.05
CA GLU A 159 -24.85 -0.90 -1.61
C GLU A 159 -25.34 -1.61 -0.34
N LYS A 160 -25.15 -2.94 -0.24
CA LYS A 160 -25.49 -3.71 0.96
C LYS A 160 -24.72 -3.23 2.20
N TRP A 161 -23.45 -2.84 2.02
CA TRP A 161 -22.53 -2.45 3.10
C TRP A 161 -22.30 -0.94 3.22
N LYS A 162 -23.18 -0.12 2.63
CA LYS A 162 -23.01 1.35 2.57
C LYS A 162 -22.97 2.05 3.94
N ASP A 163 -23.54 1.44 4.98
CA ASP A 163 -23.58 1.99 6.34
C ASP A 163 -22.29 1.69 7.13
N TYR A 164 -21.36 0.94 6.55
CA TYR A 164 -20.05 0.63 7.12
C TYR A 164 -18.95 1.43 6.44
N ASP A 165 -17.87 1.72 7.17
CA ASP A 165 -16.70 2.42 6.61
C ASP A 165 -15.84 1.43 5.81
N ILE A 166 -16.26 1.18 4.57
CA ILE A 166 -15.59 0.29 3.64
C ILE A 166 -15.24 1.06 2.38
N THR A 167 -13.97 1.05 2.01
CA THR A 167 -13.48 1.71 0.80
C THR A 167 -12.83 0.71 -0.15
N LEU A 168 -13.34 0.63 -1.39
CA LEU A 168 -12.71 -0.14 -2.47
C LEU A 168 -11.56 0.65 -3.09
N LYS A 169 -10.37 0.07 -3.10
CA LYS A 169 -9.14 0.61 -3.68
C LYS A 169 -8.60 -0.32 -4.77
N LYS A 170 -8.49 0.18 -5.99
CA LYS A 170 -8.17 -0.64 -7.17
C LYS A 170 -6.68 -0.84 -7.43
N ASP A 171 -5.83 0.03 -6.91
CA ASP A 171 -4.36 -0.06 -6.98
C ASP A 171 -3.77 0.87 -5.92
N ASP A 172 -3.71 0.41 -4.70
CA ASP A 172 -3.28 1.21 -3.54
C ASP A 172 -2.19 0.47 -2.74
N LEU A 173 -1.95 0.94 -1.55
CA LEU A 173 -0.92 0.46 -0.64
C LEU A 173 -1.54 -0.35 0.50
N LEU A 174 -1.06 -1.57 0.67
CA LEU A 174 -1.36 -2.42 1.82
C LEU A 174 -0.52 -1.97 3.03
N PHE A 175 -1.15 -1.78 4.17
CA PHE A 175 -0.46 -1.62 5.44
C PHE A 175 0.24 -2.92 5.85
N LEU A 176 1.53 -2.84 6.22
CA LEU A 176 2.30 -3.98 6.68
C LEU A 176 2.64 -3.91 8.16
N ASP A 177 3.12 -2.75 8.64
CA ASP A 177 3.62 -2.62 10.00
C ASP A 177 3.68 -1.16 10.47
N MET A 178 3.77 -0.97 11.80
CA MET A 178 3.92 0.33 12.44
C MET A 178 4.89 0.26 13.62
N ILE A 179 5.79 1.24 13.69
CA ILE A 179 6.71 1.44 14.82
C ILE A 179 6.39 2.79 15.47
N THR A 180 6.25 2.79 16.79
CA THR A 180 6.27 4.01 17.60
C THR A 180 7.64 4.14 18.25
N ASN A 181 8.31 5.25 17.98
CA ASN A 181 9.65 5.52 18.53
C ASN A 181 9.54 5.79 20.03
N LYS A 182 10.44 5.18 20.82
CA LYS A 182 10.44 5.33 22.29
C LYS A 182 11.20 6.56 22.73
#